data_8644760b6518cb9b9a792598339340f5
#
_entry.id   8644760b6518cb9b9a792598339340f5
#
_cell.length_a   1.000
_cell.length_b   1.000
_cell.length_c   1.000
_cell.angle_alpha   90.00
_cell.angle_beta   90.00
_cell.angle_gamma   90.00
#
_symmetry.space_group_name_H-M   'P 1'
#
loop_
_entity.id
_entity.type
_entity.pdbx_description
1 polymer ?
#
loop_
_entity_poly.entity_id
_entity_poly.type
_entity_poly.pdbx_seq_one_letter_code
_entity_poly.pdbx_strand_id
1 'polypeptide(L)'
;MIIKIKLLFLTLLFANFLNAQVVPFYSASNNKYGYKDAAGKVIIQPEYELAYPLEEGMAAVKKSGKYGYINEKGKEIIPPKYDNTWKFIGGYATVKLGGKYGFINKEGSEVVPPMYENAYNYHGSCCYKGRAHVKLNGKWKIITFEN
;
A
#
# COMPACT_ATOMS: atom_id res chain seq x y z
N MET A 1 43.82 -2.03 10.27
CA MET A 1 43.10 -0.75 10.04
C MET A 1 41.89 -0.92 9.08
N ILE A 2 42.00 -1.77 8.08
CA ILE A 2 40.96 -1.99 7.04
C ILE A 2 39.68 -2.68 7.57
N ILE A 3 39.78 -3.59 8.56
CA ILE A 3 38.65 -4.34 9.10
C ILE A 3 37.71 -3.43 9.93
N LYS A 4 38.25 -2.47 10.69
CA LYS A 4 37.43 -1.52 11.48
C LYS A 4 36.62 -0.55 10.59
N ILE A 5 37.15 -0.19 9.42
CA ILE A 5 36.44 0.70 8.48
C ILE A 5 35.29 -0.01 7.82
N LYS A 6 35.42 -1.31 7.45
CA LYS A 6 34.32 -2.10 6.89
C LYS A 6 33.17 -2.31 7.88
N LEU A 7 33.49 -2.50 9.17
CA LEU A 7 32.47 -2.68 10.21
C LEU A 7 31.70 -1.37 10.47
N LEU A 8 32.39 -0.23 10.43
CA LEU A 8 31.78 1.09 10.60
C LEU A 8 30.85 1.46 9.43
N PHE A 9 31.25 1.12 8.19
CA PHE A 9 30.39 1.31 7.02
C PHE A 9 29.16 0.41 7.03
N LEU A 10 29.30 -0.83 7.51
CA LEU A 10 28.18 -1.77 7.61
C LEU A 10 27.16 -1.32 8.68
N THR A 11 27.63 -0.79 9.83
CA THR A 11 26.77 -0.26 10.88
C THR A 11 26.07 1.03 10.47
N LEU A 12 26.72 1.91 9.69
CA LEU A 12 26.10 3.11 9.11
C LEU A 12 25.04 2.77 8.05
N LEU A 13 25.26 1.74 7.23
CA LEU A 13 24.26 1.24 6.27
C LEU A 13 23.04 0.63 6.99
N PHE A 14 23.24 -0.14 8.07
CA PHE A 14 22.14 -0.68 8.88
C PHE A 14 21.37 0.41 9.63
N ALA A 15 22.05 1.43 10.14
CA ALA A 15 21.41 2.56 10.82
C ALA A 15 20.54 3.38 9.85
N ASN A 16 20.95 3.53 8.58
CA ASN A 16 20.13 4.19 7.57
C ASN A 16 18.93 3.35 7.12
N PHE A 17 19.02 2.00 7.19
CA PHE A 17 17.89 1.11 6.89
C PHE A 17 16.81 1.14 8.01
N LEU A 18 17.23 1.31 9.27
CA LEU A 18 16.31 1.43 10.42
C LEU A 18 15.59 2.79 10.46
N ASN A 19 16.17 3.84 9.87
CA ASN A 19 15.59 5.18 9.87
C ASN A 19 14.57 5.44 8.74
N ALA A 20 14.39 4.49 7.82
CA ALA A 20 13.52 4.68 6.66
C ALA A 20 12.08 4.13 6.86
N GLN A 21 11.80 3.49 8.00
CA GLN A 21 10.48 2.91 8.23
C GLN A 21 9.49 3.99 8.67
N VAL A 22 8.63 4.40 7.75
CA VAL A 22 7.51 5.31 8.02
C VAL A 22 6.33 4.49 8.56
N VAL A 23 5.82 4.87 9.73
CA VAL A 23 4.72 4.17 10.40
C VAL A 23 3.53 5.09 10.63
N PRO A 24 2.29 4.59 10.52
CA PRO A 24 1.12 5.39 10.85
C PRO A 24 1.06 5.66 12.36
N PHE A 25 0.55 6.83 12.74
CA PHE A 25 0.21 7.16 14.11
C PHE A 25 -1.13 7.89 14.17
N TYR A 26 -1.86 7.70 15.26
CA TYR A 26 -3.13 8.36 15.52
C TYR A 26 -2.94 9.61 16.36
N SER A 27 -3.65 10.68 16.00
CA SER A 27 -3.72 11.94 16.77
C SER A 27 -5.11 12.09 17.39
N ALA A 28 -5.15 12.07 18.72
CA ALA A 28 -6.40 12.27 19.46
C ALA A 28 -6.94 13.72 19.37
N SER A 29 -6.10 14.70 18.99
CA SER A 29 -6.50 16.10 18.90
C SER A 29 -7.48 16.39 17.77
N ASN A 30 -7.41 15.64 16.67
CA ASN A 30 -8.29 15.81 15.51
C ASN A 30 -8.90 14.50 14.99
N ASN A 31 -8.70 13.39 15.71
CA ASN A 31 -9.19 12.06 15.35
C ASN A 31 -8.73 11.59 13.96
N LYS A 32 -7.48 11.87 13.59
CA LYS A 32 -6.89 11.54 12.31
C LYS A 32 -5.59 10.78 12.45
N TYR A 33 -5.21 10.10 11.37
CA TYR A 33 -3.93 9.42 11.25
C TYR A 33 -2.96 10.26 10.42
N GLY A 34 -1.70 10.26 10.84
CA GLY A 34 -0.55 10.75 10.10
C GLY A 34 0.53 9.69 10.01
N TYR A 35 1.71 10.07 9.54
CA TYR A 35 2.86 9.18 9.47
C TYR A 35 4.09 9.84 10.08
N LYS A 36 4.91 9.03 10.77
CA LYS A 36 6.18 9.42 11.38
C LYS A 36 7.27 8.41 11.04
N ASP A 37 8.53 8.84 11.06
CA ASP A 37 9.68 7.95 10.92
C ASP A 37 9.99 7.21 12.23
N ALA A 38 10.99 6.32 12.19
CA ALA A 38 11.44 5.55 13.35
C ALA A 38 12.00 6.44 14.49
N ALA A 39 12.47 7.65 14.20
CA ALA A 39 12.93 8.63 15.16
C ALA A 39 11.78 9.42 15.81
N GLY A 40 10.52 9.20 15.35
CA GLY A 40 9.33 9.90 15.83
C GLY A 40 9.05 11.24 15.16
N LYS A 41 9.87 11.63 14.16
CA LYS A 41 9.62 12.85 13.39
C LYS A 41 8.41 12.67 12.50
N VAL A 42 7.46 13.60 12.57
CA VAL A 42 6.27 13.61 11.75
C VAL A 42 6.63 13.88 10.28
N ILE A 43 6.30 12.94 9.39
CA ILE A 43 6.49 13.02 7.94
C ILE A 43 5.21 13.54 7.29
N ILE A 44 4.04 13.04 7.74
CA ILE A 44 2.73 13.52 7.28
C ILE A 44 1.92 13.90 8.52
N GLN A 45 1.41 15.12 8.54
CA GLN A 45 0.51 15.58 9.58
C GLN A 45 -0.77 14.73 9.60
N PRO A 46 -1.40 14.56 10.79
CA PRO A 46 -2.63 13.79 10.90
C PRO A 46 -3.77 14.40 10.07
N GLU A 47 -4.07 13.80 8.93
CA GLU A 47 -5.13 14.23 8.01
C GLU A 47 -6.02 13.11 7.49
N TYR A 48 -5.59 11.83 7.62
CA TYR A 48 -6.32 10.68 7.12
C TYR A 48 -7.32 10.13 8.13
N GLU A 49 -8.45 9.64 7.66
CA GLU A 49 -9.46 8.92 8.46
C GLU A 49 -8.96 7.53 8.87
N LEU A 50 -8.19 6.89 7.98
CA LEU A 50 -7.47 5.64 8.20
C LEU A 50 -6.12 5.71 7.51
N ALA A 51 -5.14 5.06 8.11
CA ALA A 51 -3.80 4.92 7.55
C ALA A 51 -3.25 3.54 7.90
N TYR A 52 -2.73 2.86 6.90
CA TYR A 52 -2.19 1.51 7.03
C TYR A 52 -0.66 1.52 6.98
N PRO A 53 0.01 0.48 7.52
CA PRO A 53 1.44 0.31 7.35
C PRO A 53 1.83 0.24 5.87
N LEU A 54 3.09 0.60 5.58
CA LEU A 54 3.68 0.41 4.26
C LEU A 54 3.86 -1.07 3.95
N GLU A 55 3.38 -1.47 2.78
CA GLU A 55 3.63 -2.78 2.19
C GLU A 55 4.18 -2.58 0.78
N GLU A 56 5.33 -3.14 0.49
CA GLU A 56 6.05 -2.94 -0.77
C GLU A 56 6.26 -1.47 -1.16
N GLY A 57 6.49 -0.59 -0.16
CA GLY A 57 6.73 0.84 -0.36
C GLY A 57 5.46 1.68 -0.56
N MET A 58 4.27 1.08 -0.43
CA MET A 58 2.98 1.75 -0.58
C MET A 58 2.11 1.55 0.67
N ALA A 59 1.42 2.60 1.10
CA ALA A 59 0.47 2.53 2.20
C ALA A 59 -0.92 3.00 1.76
N ALA A 60 -1.94 2.20 2.05
CA ALA A 60 -3.31 2.62 1.84
C ALA A 60 -3.69 3.69 2.86
N VAL A 61 -4.40 4.72 2.40
CA VAL A 61 -4.93 5.81 3.23
C VAL A 61 -6.38 6.09 2.88
N LYS A 62 -7.17 6.54 3.86
CA LYS A 62 -8.56 6.96 3.64
C LYS A 62 -8.71 8.46 3.91
N LYS A 63 -9.29 9.17 2.96
CA LYS A 63 -9.58 10.60 3.06
C LYS A 63 -10.91 10.89 2.38
N SER A 64 -11.77 11.67 3.03
CA SER A 64 -13.12 12.00 2.53
C SER A 64 -13.94 10.76 2.14
N GLY A 65 -13.85 9.70 2.96
CA GLY A 65 -14.58 8.45 2.74
C GLY A 65 -14.01 7.52 1.66
N LYS A 66 -12.97 7.94 0.93
CA LYS A 66 -12.37 7.18 -0.18
C LYS A 66 -10.93 6.75 0.15
N TYR A 67 -10.51 5.66 -0.48
CA TYR A 67 -9.17 5.11 -0.33
C TYR A 67 -8.27 5.49 -1.50
N GLY A 68 -7.02 5.78 -1.19
CA GLY A 68 -5.91 6.00 -2.11
C GLY A 68 -4.63 5.43 -1.52
N TYR A 69 -3.47 5.79 -2.09
CA TYR A 69 -2.18 5.32 -1.62
C TYR A 69 -1.13 6.42 -1.63
N ILE A 70 -0.27 6.36 -0.63
CA ILE A 70 0.95 7.14 -0.51
C ILE A 70 2.17 6.23 -0.62
N ASN A 71 3.32 6.80 -1.00
CA ASN A 71 4.60 6.10 -0.95
C ASN A 71 5.33 6.31 0.40
N GLU A 72 6.50 5.69 0.54
CA GLU A 72 7.36 5.79 1.72
C GLU A 72 7.83 7.22 2.06
N LYS A 73 7.81 8.16 1.10
CA LYS A 73 8.11 9.58 1.30
C LYS A 73 6.90 10.41 1.71
N GLY A 74 5.72 9.77 1.85
CA GLY A 74 4.47 10.45 2.15
C GLY A 74 3.83 11.15 0.96
N LYS A 75 4.34 10.92 -0.25
CA LYS A 75 3.74 11.47 -1.46
C LYS A 75 2.51 10.66 -1.85
N GLU A 76 1.39 11.33 -2.11
CA GLU A 76 0.21 10.70 -2.70
C GLU A 76 0.52 10.27 -4.13
N ILE A 77 0.46 8.96 -4.36
CA ILE A 77 0.69 8.34 -5.67
C ILE A 77 -0.66 8.05 -6.35
N ILE A 78 -1.62 7.58 -5.57
CA ILE A 78 -2.96 7.26 -6.05
C ILE A 78 -3.94 8.07 -5.22
N PRO A 79 -4.59 9.11 -5.81
CA PRO A 79 -5.56 9.92 -5.10
C PRO A 79 -6.71 9.10 -4.52
N PRO A 80 -7.28 9.50 -3.37
CA PRO A 80 -8.43 8.84 -2.78
C PRO A 80 -9.65 8.86 -3.71
N LYS A 81 -9.95 7.73 -4.33
CA LYS A 81 -11.08 7.54 -5.25
C LYS A 81 -11.83 6.23 -5.07
N TYR A 82 -11.20 5.22 -4.47
CA TYR A 82 -11.78 3.88 -4.34
C TYR A 82 -12.68 3.77 -3.12
N ASP A 83 -13.72 2.93 -3.21
CA ASP A 83 -14.63 2.62 -2.10
C ASP A 83 -13.96 1.75 -1.05
N ASN A 84 -13.06 0.88 -1.50
CA ASN A 84 -12.21 0.04 -0.65
C ASN A 84 -10.94 -0.36 -1.40
N THR A 85 -9.93 -0.79 -0.63
CA THR A 85 -8.66 -1.23 -1.19
C THR A 85 -7.96 -2.21 -0.25
N TRP A 86 -6.94 -2.90 -0.77
CA TRP A 86 -6.10 -3.82 -0.02
C TRP A 86 -4.63 -3.45 -0.20
N LYS A 87 -3.75 -4.04 0.62
CA LYS A 87 -2.32 -3.83 0.54
C LYS A 87 -1.75 -4.29 -0.81
N PHE A 88 -0.61 -3.71 -1.20
CA PHE A 88 0.14 -4.18 -2.35
C PHE A 88 0.81 -5.51 -2.07
N ILE A 89 0.75 -6.43 -3.02
CA ILE A 89 1.42 -7.73 -2.97
C ILE A 89 1.80 -8.14 -4.38
N GLY A 90 3.10 -8.43 -4.59
CA GLY A 90 3.62 -8.77 -5.91
C GLY A 90 3.47 -7.64 -6.93
N GLY A 91 3.52 -6.37 -6.47
CA GLY A 91 3.40 -5.19 -7.31
C GLY A 91 1.97 -4.72 -7.61
N TYR A 92 0.95 -5.42 -7.11
CA TYR A 92 -0.46 -5.11 -7.40
C TYR A 92 -1.31 -4.96 -6.13
N ALA A 93 -2.38 -4.18 -6.22
CA ALA A 93 -3.40 -4.09 -5.19
C ALA A 93 -4.79 -4.31 -5.76
N THR A 94 -5.66 -4.95 -4.98
CA THR A 94 -7.08 -5.00 -5.28
C THR A 94 -7.72 -3.68 -4.90
N VAL A 95 -8.61 -3.19 -5.73
CA VAL A 95 -9.44 -2.01 -5.47
C VAL A 95 -10.90 -2.32 -5.70
N LYS A 96 -11.78 -1.59 -5.01
CA LYS A 96 -13.23 -1.65 -5.21
C LYS A 96 -13.72 -0.26 -5.59
N LEU A 97 -14.49 -0.17 -6.67
CA LEU A 97 -15.10 1.06 -7.12
C LEU A 97 -16.51 0.76 -7.68
N GLY A 98 -17.51 1.50 -7.23
CA GLY A 98 -18.90 1.28 -7.66
C GLY A 98 -19.41 -0.13 -7.39
N GLY A 99 -18.96 -0.75 -6.27
CA GLY A 99 -19.32 -2.13 -5.91
C GLY A 99 -18.55 -3.21 -6.67
N LYS A 100 -17.71 -2.87 -7.65
CA LYS A 100 -16.94 -3.80 -8.47
C LYS A 100 -15.47 -3.82 -8.07
N TYR A 101 -14.84 -4.99 -8.25
CA TYR A 101 -13.43 -5.22 -7.95
C TYR A 101 -12.57 -5.14 -9.21
N GLY A 102 -11.41 -4.55 -9.08
CA GLY A 102 -10.37 -4.44 -10.10
C GLY A 102 -8.97 -4.52 -9.47
N PHE A 103 -7.94 -4.33 -10.27
CA PHE A 103 -6.55 -4.39 -9.82
C PHE A 103 -5.74 -3.23 -10.41
N ILE A 104 -4.86 -2.69 -9.60
CA ILE A 104 -3.96 -1.59 -9.96
C ILE A 104 -2.51 -1.98 -9.72
N ASN A 105 -1.60 -1.37 -10.49
CA ASN A 105 -0.16 -1.41 -10.21
C ASN A 105 0.26 -0.25 -9.29
N LYS A 106 1.56 -0.16 -8.95
CA LYS A 106 2.10 0.87 -8.03
C LYS A 106 2.05 2.28 -8.61
N GLU A 107 1.96 2.42 -9.92
CA GLU A 107 1.77 3.70 -10.61
C GLU A 107 0.31 4.17 -10.58
N GLY A 108 -0.61 3.32 -10.10
CA GLY A 108 -2.05 3.59 -10.06
C GLY A 108 -2.78 3.30 -11.36
N SER A 109 -2.11 2.66 -12.32
CA SER A 109 -2.76 2.21 -13.56
C SER A 109 -3.66 1.03 -13.27
N GLU A 110 -4.87 1.06 -13.79
CA GLU A 110 -5.84 -0.04 -13.68
C GLU A 110 -5.44 -1.16 -14.66
N VAL A 111 -4.62 -2.11 -14.18
CA VAL A 111 -4.23 -3.29 -14.99
C VAL A 111 -5.44 -4.19 -15.27
N VAL A 112 -6.42 -4.12 -14.39
CA VAL A 112 -7.76 -4.71 -14.58
C VAL A 112 -8.77 -3.71 -14.04
N PRO A 113 -9.60 -3.09 -14.90
CA PRO A 113 -10.59 -2.11 -14.44
C PRO A 113 -11.63 -2.78 -13.51
N PRO A 114 -12.25 -2.00 -12.60
CA PRO A 114 -13.28 -2.50 -11.69
C PRO A 114 -14.51 -3.01 -12.44
N MET A 115 -14.59 -4.33 -12.60
CA MET A 115 -15.68 -5.00 -13.34
C MET A 115 -16.19 -6.28 -12.70
N TYR A 116 -15.42 -6.86 -11.78
CA TYR A 116 -15.74 -8.15 -11.17
C TYR A 116 -16.68 -7.98 -9.97
N GLU A 117 -17.57 -8.95 -9.78
CA GLU A 117 -18.52 -9.02 -8.63
C GLU A 117 -17.77 -9.29 -7.33
N ASN A 118 -16.67 -10.05 -7.41
CA ASN A 118 -15.81 -10.36 -6.29
C ASN A 118 -14.39 -10.67 -6.78
N ALA A 119 -13.43 -10.49 -5.89
CA ALA A 119 -12.04 -10.88 -6.11
C ALA A 119 -11.55 -11.57 -4.84
N TYR A 120 -10.99 -12.76 -4.99
CA TYR A 120 -10.61 -13.61 -3.87
C TYR A 120 -9.16 -14.07 -3.96
N ASN A 121 -8.55 -14.26 -2.79
CA ASN A 121 -7.19 -14.73 -2.60
C ASN A 121 -7.10 -16.14 -2.10
N TYR A 122 -6.21 -16.92 -2.68
CA TYR A 122 -5.93 -18.28 -2.20
C TYR A 122 -5.06 -18.33 -0.92
N HIS A 123 -4.43 -17.22 -0.51
CA HIS A 123 -3.58 -17.12 0.70
C HIS A 123 -3.67 -15.78 1.41
N GLY A 124 -4.84 -15.16 1.45
CA GLY A 124 -5.00 -13.83 2.08
C GLY A 124 -4.35 -12.69 1.28
N SER A 125 -3.89 -12.94 0.07
CA SER A 125 -3.19 -12.03 -0.81
C SER A 125 -3.75 -12.05 -2.23
N CYS A 126 -4.20 -10.92 -2.74
CA CYS A 126 -5.00 -10.88 -3.97
C CYS A 126 -4.26 -11.10 -5.27
N CYS A 127 -2.96 -11.04 -5.31
CA CYS A 127 -2.27 -11.02 -6.60
C CYS A 127 -0.87 -11.61 -6.46
N TYR A 128 -0.77 -12.92 -6.42
CA TYR A 128 0.55 -13.52 -6.49
C TYR A 128 0.97 -13.70 -7.95
N LYS A 129 2.08 -13.06 -8.34
CA LYS A 129 2.65 -13.12 -9.71
C LYS A 129 1.63 -12.77 -10.81
N GLY A 130 0.89 -11.67 -10.65
CA GLY A 130 -0.06 -11.21 -11.66
C GLY A 130 -1.25 -12.15 -11.90
N ARG A 131 -1.64 -12.97 -10.92
CA ARG A 131 -2.79 -13.89 -11.01
C ARG A 131 -3.79 -13.62 -9.91
N ALA A 132 -5.07 -13.63 -10.25
CA ALA A 132 -6.15 -13.43 -9.31
C ALA A 132 -7.36 -14.34 -9.61
N HIS A 133 -8.06 -14.73 -8.54
CA HIS A 133 -9.38 -15.38 -8.64
C HIS A 133 -10.44 -14.29 -8.62
N VAL A 134 -11.29 -14.27 -9.61
CA VAL A 134 -12.34 -13.26 -9.76
C VAL A 134 -13.68 -13.93 -10.08
N LYS A 135 -14.77 -13.28 -9.66
CA LYS A 135 -16.14 -13.71 -9.95
C LYS A 135 -16.76 -12.79 -10.99
N LEU A 136 -17.28 -13.37 -12.06
CA LEU A 136 -18.00 -12.65 -13.11
C LEU A 136 -19.22 -13.49 -13.55
N ASN A 137 -20.40 -12.87 -13.62
CA ASN A 137 -21.67 -13.53 -13.96
C ASN A 137 -21.93 -14.79 -13.10
N GLY A 138 -21.68 -14.66 -11.79
CA GLY A 138 -21.86 -15.74 -10.82
C GLY A 138 -20.80 -16.83 -10.85
N LYS A 139 -19.86 -16.82 -11.80
CA LYS A 139 -18.84 -17.86 -11.97
C LYS A 139 -17.46 -17.38 -11.56
N TRP A 140 -16.71 -18.23 -10.87
CA TRP A 140 -15.32 -17.99 -10.51
C TRP A 140 -14.38 -18.40 -11.66
N LYS A 141 -13.36 -17.59 -11.90
CA LYS A 141 -12.28 -17.85 -12.85
C LYS A 141 -10.96 -17.29 -12.35
N ILE A 142 -9.87 -17.83 -12.86
CA ILE A 142 -8.53 -17.26 -12.68
C ILE A 142 -8.25 -16.35 -13.86
N ILE A 143 -7.76 -15.16 -13.57
CA ILE A 143 -7.21 -14.25 -14.56
C ILE A 143 -5.71 -14.07 -14.33
N THR A 144 -4.98 -13.81 -15.40
CA THR A 144 -3.57 -13.44 -15.37
C THR A 144 -3.46 -12.05 -15.99
N PHE A 145 -2.67 -11.18 -15.36
CA PHE A 145 -2.34 -9.87 -15.87
C PHE A 145 -0.84 -9.64 -15.66
N GLU A 146 -0.20 -9.03 -16.64
CA GLU A 146 1.22 -8.73 -16.65
C GLU A 146 1.40 -7.21 -16.65
N ASN A 147 2.59 -6.77 -16.24
CA ASN A 147 2.99 -5.36 -16.35
C ASN A 147 3.20 -4.96 -17.80
#